data_71171156ec0fb9549c6662b4b9213b6e
#
_entry.id   71171156ec0fb9549c6662b4b9213b6e
#
_cell.length_a   1.000
_cell.length_b   1.000
_cell.length_c   1.000
_cell.angle_alpha   90.00
_cell.angle_beta   90.00
_cell.angle_gamma   90.00
#
_symmetry.space_group_name_H-M   'P 1'
#
loop_
_entity.id
_entity.type
_entity.pdbx_description
1 polymer ?
#
loop_
_entity_poly.entity_id
_entity_poly.type
_entity_poly.pdbx_seq_one_letter_code
_entity_poly.pdbx_strand_id
1 'polypeptide(L)'
;WREENELHPKAGSALVILHTLIDEALRKDLNITQPGHVELREAPEFVTDLVLAIYRQFYGDLDDVFDTDDVVDTDYPFDLPDDEPLPLPRYSEERLAGMDEEGLLALVTGDHDRLPLEVVHACASRADAMVPLLHRHLMTDTHWGAGASEGNWWGLLHAVFILGLIPGEASARALLDGFRRIAFDSDNSLADWVSGYWPALCRNKTEYTTVPMRQIAEDRELDWYPRSHAVQCVLAGADEGEPARLNEAIDWLAAQCADASQNPEFRIMTAHSLLDHPRERHRQLMEELVDLQDPDSWLGNSFNREDIDRAFARGGKPEWKRFDNPWQFYDPDVIRRRQDRWLREDREQEKRRQSLVDWEPVKTYRREQPKIGRNDPCPCGSGKKYKKCC
;
A
#
# COMPACT_ATOMS: atom_id res chain seq x y z
N TRP A 1 4.63 -16.44 -14.91
CA TRP A 1 3.80 -15.25 -14.71
C TRP A 1 4.19 -14.48 -13.45
N ARG A 2 4.75 -15.10 -12.44
CA ARG A 2 5.22 -14.44 -11.21
C ARG A 2 6.59 -13.75 -11.32
N GLU A 3 7.38 -14.04 -12.34
CA GLU A 3 8.77 -13.57 -12.43
C GLU A 3 8.97 -12.30 -13.28
N GLU A 4 7.97 -11.81 -14.01
CA GLU A 4 8.15 -10.69 -14.94
C GLU A 4 7.26 -9.45 -14.73
N ASN A 5 6.31 -9.47 -13.78
CA ASN A 5 5.47 -8.29 -13.51
C ASN A 5 5.24 -8.13 -12.01
N GLU A 6 5.84 -7.12 -11.42
CA GLU A 6 5.44 -6.56 -10.12
C GLU A 6 4.04 -5.96 -10.27
N LEU A 7 3.02 -6.76 -9.95
CA LEU A 7 1.64 -6.29 -9.89
C LEU A 7 1.50 -5.35 -8.70
N HIS A 8 0.88 -4.20 -8.94
CA HIS A 8 0.48 -3.27 -7.88
C HIS A 8 -0.25 -4.05 -6.76
N PRO A 9 0.01 -3.79 -5.47
CA PRO A 9 -0.57 -4.55 -4.33
C PRO A 9 -2.09 -4.72 -4.40
N LYS A 10 -2.82 -3.71 -4.89
CA LYS A 10 -4.28 -3.79 -5.11
C LYS A 10 -4.68 -4.78 -6.20
N ALA A 11 -3.88 -4.91 -7.25
CA ALA A 11 -4.13 -5.89 -8.30
C ALA A 11 -3.85 -7.31 -7.81
N GLY A 12 -2.87 -7.49 -6.94
CA GLY A 12 -2.59 -8.77 -6.28
C GLY A 12 -3.75 -9.23 -5.41
N SER A 13 -4.30 -8.34 -4.58
CA SER A 13 -5.46 -8.63 -3.72
C SER A 13 -6.72 -8.91 -4.54
N ALA A 14 -6.98 -8.13 -5.60
CA ALA A 14 -8.11 -8.37 -6.50
C ALA A 14 -7.97 -9.72 -7.24
N LEU A 15 -6.75 -10.10 -7.65
CA LEU A 15 -6.50 -11.39 -8.30
C LEU A 15 -6.69 -12.58 -7.33
N VAL A 16 -6.29 -12.43 -6.08
CA VAL A 16 -6.50 -13.46 -5.04
C VAL A 16 -7.99 -13.61 -4.74
N ILE A 17 -8.73 -12.52 -4.59
CA ILE A 17 -10.18 -12.54 -4.39
C ILE A 17 -10.86 -13.16 -5.61
N LEU A 18 -10.49 -12.77 -6.83
CA LEU A 18 -11.03 -13.32 -8.07
C LEU A 18 -10.73 -14.83 -8.18
N HIS A 19 -9.51 -15.25 -7.85
CA HIS A 19 -9.12 -16.67 -7.86
C HIS A 19 -9.92 -17.48 -6.84
N THR A 20 -10.14 -16.93 -5.63
CA THR A 20 -10.93 -17.59 -4.58
C THR A 20 -12.39 -17.71 -4.98
N LEU A 21 -12.98 -16.67 -5.56
CA LEU A 21 -14.37 -16.66 -6.03
C LEU A 21 -14.57 -17.60 -7.22
N ILE A 22 -13.61 -17.68 -8.14
CA ILE A 22 -13.62 -18.62 -9.27
C ILE A 22 -13.52 -20.06 -8.76
N ASP A 23 -12.64 -20.34 -7.81
CA ASP A 23 -12.48 -21.68 -7.22
C ASP A 23 -13.75 -22.13 -6.47
N GLU A 24 -14.39 -21.20 -5.75
CA GLU A 24 -15.64 -21.43 -5.03
C GLU A 24 -16.85 -21.66 -5.97
N ALA A 25 -16.95 -20.89 -7.05
CA ALA A 25 -17.99 -21.04 -8.06
C ALA A 25 -17.80 -22.35 -8.85
N LEU A 26 -16.59 -22.71 -9.24
CA LEU A 26 -16.26 -23.96 -9.91
C LEU A 26 -16.57 -25.18 -9.03
N ARG A 27 -16.30 -25.12 -7.72
CA ARG A 27 -16.62 -26.19 -6.78
C ARG A 27 -18.13 -26.40 -6.62
N LYS A 28 -18.90 -25.30 -6.69
CA LYS A 28 -20.35 -25.32 -6.48
C LYS A 28 -21.12 -25.84 -7.70
N ASP A 29 -20.72 -25.46 -8.91
CA ASP A 29 -21.44 -25.84 -10.14
C ASP A 29 -20.99 -27.16 -10.74
N LEU A 30 -19.73 -27.60 -10.52
CA LEU A 30 -19.17 -28.81 -11.10
C LEU A 30 -19.19 -30.03 -10.16
N ASN A 31 -19.70 -29.88 -8.93
CA ASN A 31 -19.81 -30.96 -7.93
C ASN A 31 -18.48 -31.74 -7.74
N ILE A 32 -17.35 -31.02 -7.78
CA ILE A 32 -16.01 -31.61 -7.71
C ILE A 32 -15.67 -31.88 -6.25
N THR A 33 -15.57 -33.15 -5.89
CA THR A 33 -15.30 -33.63 -4.52
C THR A 33 -13.82 -33.94 -4.25
N GLN A 34 -12.92 -33.73 -5.21
CA GLN A 34 -11.48 -33.94 -5.00
C GLN A 34 -10.62 -32.84 -5.64
N PRO A 35 -9.50 -32.41 -5.02
CA PRO A 35 -8.60 -31.43 -5.58
C PRO A 35 -7.76 -32.06 -6.69
N GLY A 36 -8.14 -31.84 -7.93
CA GLY A 36 -7.35 -32.14 -9.10
C GLY A 36 -7.06 -30.86 -9.88
N HIS A 37 -5.82 -30.67 -10.32
CA HIS A 37 -5.46 -29.55 -11.18
C HIS A 37 -6.29 -29.59 -12.47
N VAL A 38 -7.19 -28.61 -12.62
CA VAL A 38 -7.81 -28.33 -13.92
C VAL A 38 -6.83 -27.43 -14.68
N GLU A 39 -6.26 -27.93 -15.77
CA GLU A 39 -5.44 -27.11 -16.67
C GLU A 39 -6.32 -26.04 -17.32
N LEU A 40 -6.17 -24.81 -16.90
CA LEU A 40 -6.88 -23.60 -17.41
C LEU A 40 -6.64 -23.30 -18.92
N ARG A 41 -5.90 -24.14 -19.63
CA ARG A 41 -5.56 -23.95 -21.05
C ARG A 41 -6.70 -24.20 -22.03
N GLU A 42 -7.82 -24.79 -21.61
CA GLU A 42 -8.87 -25.24 -22.53
C GLU A 42 -10.17 -24.43 -22.50
N ALA A 43 -10.29 -23.37 -21.67
CA ALA A 43 -11.55 -22.63 -21.56
C ALA A 43 -11.40 -21.09 -21.46
N PRO A 44 -10.79 -20.39 -22.43
CA PRO A 44 -10.70 -18.93 -22.41
C PRO A 44 -12.08 -18.24 -22.42
N GLU A 45 -13.06 -18.77 -23.16
CA GLU A 45 -14.42 -18.20 -23.23
C GLU A 45 -15.17 -18.30 -21.91
N PHE A 46 -15.08 -19.43 -21.22
CA PHE A 46 -15.73 -19.63 -19.93
C PHE A 46 -15.22 -18.70 -18.83
N VAL A 47 -13.90 -18.46 -18.79
CA VAL A 47 -13.29 -17.54 -17.81
C VAL A 47 -13.73 -16.10 -18.07
N THR A 48 -13.81 -15.68 -19.34
CA THR A 48 -14.29 -14.36 -19.73
C THR A 48 -15.77 -14.18 -19.35
N ASP A 49 -16.62 -15.16 -19.65
CA ASP A 49 -18.05 -15.12 -19.31
C ASP A 49 -18.28 -15.11 -17.79
N LEU A 50 -17.45 -15.84 -17.02
CA LEU A 50 -17.52 -15.86 -15.57
C LEU A 50 -17.09 -14.53 -14.96
N VAL A 51 -16.01 -13.92 -15.46
CA VAL A 51 -15.55 -12.59 -15.04
C VAL A 51 -16.61 -11.53 -15.33
N LEU A 52 -17.24 -11.57 -16.50
CA LEU A 52 -18.33 -10.68 -16.89
C LEU A 52 -19.59 -10.91 -16.03
N ALA A 53 -19.92 -12.15 -15.69
CA ALA A 53 -21.05 -12.47 -14.83
C ALA A 53 -20.83 -11.99 -13.39
N ILE A 54 -19.61 -12.14 -12.86
CA ILE A 54 -19.23 -11.64 -11.55
C ILE A 54 -19.27 -10.10 -11.56
N TYR A 55 -18.75 -9.46 -12.59
CA TYR A 55 -18.77 -8.01 -12.72
C TYR A 55 -20.21 -7.47 -12.75
N ARG A 56 -21.10 -8.09 -13.54
CA ARG A 56 -22.53 -7.74 -13.60
C ARG A 56 -23.24 -7.89 -12.26
N GLN A 57 -22.88 -8.89 -11.47
CA GLN A 57 -23.50 -9.13 -10.17
C GLN A 57 -23.13 -8.07 -9.12
N PHE A 58 -21.93 -7.49 -9.20
CA PHE A 58 -21.44 -6.53 -8.20
C PHE A 58 -21.53 -5.06 -8.66
N TYR A 59 -21.54 -4.79 -9.95
CA TYR A 59 -21.44 -3.44 -10.52
C TYR A 59 -22.60 -3.08 -11.48
N GLY A 60 -23.56 -3.98 -11.68
CA GLY A 60 -24.68 -3.76 -12.62
C GLY A 60 -24.40 -4.19 -14.06
N ASP A 61 -25.36 -3.98 -14.94
CA ASP A 61 -25.21 -4.36 -16.34
C ASP A 61 -24.20 -3.44 -17.05
N LEU A 62 -23.32 -4.03 -17.85
CA LEU A 62 -22.27 -3.29 -18.57
C LEU A 62 -22.83 -2.27 -19.55
N ASP A 63 -24.09 -2.45 -19.99
CA ASP A 63 -24.78 -1.52 -20.89
C ASP A 63 -25.10 -0.18 -20.19
N ASP A 64 -25.24 -0.18 -18.84
CA ASP A 64 -25.44 1.05 -18.05
C ASP A 64 -24.12 1.81 -17.78
N VAL A 65 -22.97 1.14 -17.94
CA VAL A 65 -21.62 1.72 -17.70
C VAL A 65 -21.02 2.31 -18.98
N PHE A 66 -21.52 1.87 -20.15
CA PHE A 66 -21.06 2.32 -21.48
C PHE A 66 -22.11 3.13 -22.24
N ASP A 67 -23.16 3.64 -21.57
CA ASP A 67 -23.99 4.65 -22.17
C ASP A 67 -23.19 5.96 -22.27
N THR A 68 -22.60 6.15 -23.46
CA THR A 68 -21.65 7.22 -23.76
C THR A 68 -22.29 8.59 -23.86
N ASP A 69 -23.60 8.71 -23.55
CA ASP A 69 -24.30 9.99 -23.59
C ASP A 69 -24.35 10.72 -22.23
N ASP A 70 -24.03 10.02 -21.09
CA ASP A 70 -23.75 10.66 -19.83
C ASP A 70 -22.21 10.69 -19.59
N VAL A 71 -21.52 11.37 -20.49
CA VAL A 71 -20.23 11.97 -20.12
C VAL A 71 -20.57 12.94 -19.00
N VAL A 72 -20.38 12.51 -17.75
CA VAL A 72 -20.25 13.44 -16.65
C VAL A 72 -19.14 14.38 -17.09
N ASP A 73 -19.57 15.55 -17.51
CA ASP A 73 -18.72 16.70 -17.75
C ASP A 73 -18.09 17.06 -16.42
N THR A 74 -17.10 16.24 -16.02
CA THR A 74 -16.14 16.65 -15.05
C THR A 74 -15.32 17.68 -15.78
N ASP A 75 -15.76 18.94 -15.68
CA ASP A 75 -14.95 20.12 -15.90
C ASP A 75 -13.73 20.08 -14.94
N TYR A 76 -12.90 19.05 -15.09
CA TYR A 76 -11.51 19.12 -14.74
C TYR A 76 -10.81 19.83 -15.89
N PRO A 77 -10.34 21.06 -15.70
CA PRO A 77 -9.60 21.77 -16.72
C PRO A 77 -8.20 21.15 -16.84
N PHE A 78 -8.12 19.90 -17.22
CA PHE A 78 -6.87 19.20 -17.53
C PHE A 78 -6.68 19.04 -19.04
N ASP A 79 -6.80 20.14 -19.77
CA ASP A 79 -6.08 20.33 -21.02
C ASP A 79 -4.65 20.81 -20.71
N LEU A 80 -3.91 20.01 -19.92
CA LEU A 80 -2.46 20.21 -19.86
C LEU A 80 -1.85 19.55 -21.10
N PRO A 81 -0.90 20.21 -21.77
CA PRO A 81 -0.11 19.55 -22.79
C PRO A 81 0.49 18.30 -22.15
N ASP A 82 0.23 17.13 -22.73
CA ASP A 82 0.37 15.78 -22.20
C ASP A 82 1.77 15.37 -21.69
N ASP A 83 2.74 16.27 -21.56
CA ASP A 83 4.14 15.89 -21.48
C ASP A 83 4.98 16.60 -20.42
N GLU A 84 4.53 17.62 -19.71
CA GLU A 84 5.38 18.35 -18.76
C GLU A 84 4.84 18.34 -17.33
N PRO A 85 5.73 18.16 -16.32
CA PRO A 85 5.36 18.30 -14.91
C PRO A 85 4.79 19.68 -14.61
N LEU A 86 3.81 19.76 -13.72
CA LEU A 86 3.26 21.02 -13.27
C LEU A 86 4.34 21.90 -12.64
N PRO A 87 4.33 23.24 -12.87
CA PRO A 87 5.29 24.13 -12.25
C PRO A 87 5.17 24.10 -10.72
N LEU A 88 6.31 24.07 -10.04
CA LEU A 88 6.33 24.10 -8.59
C LEU A 88 5.94 25.49 -8.07
N PRO A 89 4.99 25.56 -7.11
CA PRO A 89 4.66 26.83 -6.46
C PRO A 89 5.87 27.39 -5.71
N ARG A 90 5.93 28.71 -5.59
CA ARG A 90 6.97 29.43 -4.83
C ARG A 90 6.33 30.56 -4.06
N TYR A 91 6.69 30.69 -2.82
CA TYR A 91 6.18 31.72 -1.94
C TYR A 91 7.34 32.50 -1.32
N SER A 92 7.28 33.85 -1.41
CA SER A 92 8.27 34.67 -0.69
C SER A 92 7.99 34.63 0.82
N GLU A 93 9.05 34.81 1.60
CA GLU A 93 8.96 34.87 3.07
C GLU A 93 7.96 35.96 3.52
N GLU A 94 7.98 37.14 2.86
CA GLU A 94 7.06 38.25 3.13
C GLU A 94 5.59 37.85 2.88
N ARG A 95 5.32 37.11 1.78
CA ARG A 95 3.96 36.62 1.49
C ARG A 95 3.48 35.64 2.56
N LEU A 96 4.32 34.67 2.94
CA LEU A 96 3.97 33.70 3.98
C LEU A 96 3.82 34.37 5.35
N ALA A 97 4.67 35.34 5.70
CA ALA A 97 4.58 36.10 6.93
C ALA A 97 3.30 36.93 7.03
N GLY A 98 2.78 37.42 5.91
CA GLY A 98 1.54 38.20 5.82
C GLY A 98 0.27 37.36 5.76
N MET A 99 0.35 36.05 5.60
CA MET A 99 -0.81 35.15 5.62
C MET A 99 -1.28 34.87 7.05
N ASP A 100 -2.59 34.66 7.24
CA ASP A 100 -3.13 34.06 8.45
C ASP A 100 -3.00 32.52 8.39
N GLU A 101 -3.36 31.86 9.46
CA GLU A 101 -3.23 30.42 9.63
C GLU A 101 -4.17 29.63 8.73
N GLU A 102 -5.38 30.13 8.46
CA GLU A 102 -6.31 29.51 7.51
C GLU A 102 -5.80 29.64 6.07
N GLY A 103 -5.13 30.74 5.74
CA GLY A 103 -4.44 30.91 4.46
C GLY A 103 -3.27 29.93 4.27
N LEU A 104 -2.49 29.67 5.34
CA LEU A 104 -1.44 28.65 5.31
C LEU A 104 -2.05 27.25 5.17
N LEU A 105 -3.14 26.94 5.89
CA LEU A 105 -3.83 25.66 5.74
C LEU A 105 -4.38 25.47 4.33
N ALA A 106 -4.86 26.53 3.68
CA ALA A 106 -5.32 26.48 2.30
C ALA A 106 -4.19 26.12 1.33
N LEU A 107 -2.93 26.55 1.58
CA LEU A 107 -1.78 26.11 0.80
C LEU A 107 -1.46 24.63 1.06
N VAL A 108 -1.52 24.19 2.33
CA VAL A 108 -1.29 22.80 2.74
C VAL A 108 -2.24 21.84 2.02
N THR A 109 -3.48 22.25 1.77
CA THR A 109 -4.47 21.42 1.06
C THR A 109 -4.46 21.65 -0.45
N GLY A 110 -4.08 22.84 -0.93
CA GLY A 110 -4.22 23.24 -2.33
C GLY A 110 -3.02 22.97 -3.21
N ASP A 111 -1.82 22.94 -2.65
CA ASP A 111 -0.59 22.69 -3.44
C ASP A 111 -0.35 21.19 -3.70
N HIS A 112 -1.14 20.33 -3.10
CA HIS A 112 -1.10 18.86 -3.27
C HIS A 112 0.32 18.30 -3.09
N ASP A 113 0.76 17.42 -3.99
CA ASP A 113 2.09 16.81 -3.99
C ASP A 113 3.24 17.83 -4.16
N ARG A 114 2.93 19.06 -4.57
CA ARG A 114 3.89 20.13 -4.88
C ARG A 114 4.10 21.13 -3.74
N LEU A 115 3.52 20.86 -2.56
CA LEU A 115 3.69 21.76 -1.40
C LEU A 115 5.19 22.05 -1.16
N PRO A 116 5.64 23.31 -1.19
CA PRO A 116 7.05 23.61 -1.01
C PRO A 116 7.45 23.68 0.47
N LEU A 117 8.71 23.38 0.76
CA LEU A 117 9.27 23.31 2.12
C LEU A 117 9.10 24.60 2.92
N GLU A 118 9.14 25.76 2.26
CA GLU A 118 8.93 27.06 2.91
C GLU A 118 7.55 27.19 3.55
N VAL A 119 6.49 26.59 2.98
CA VAL A 119 5.15 26.56 3.58
C VAL A 119 5.13 25.66 4.81
N VAL A 120 5.79 24.51 4.74
CA VAL A 120 5.93 23.60 5.89
C VAL A 120 6.60 24.31 7.08
N HIS A 121 7.69 25.05 6.80
CA HIS A 121 8.39 25.82 7.81
C HIS A 121 7.55 26.99 8.33
N ALA A 122 6.81 27.69 7.48
CA ALA A 122 5.91 28.77 7.88
C ALA A 122 4.81 28.25 8.83
N CYS A 123 4.22 27.11 8.55
CA CYS A 123 3.28 26.42 9.46
C CYS A 123 3.95 26.05 10.78
N ALA A 124 5.13 25.43 10.74
CA ALA A 124 5.84 24.99 11.94
C ALA A 124 6.28 26.16 12.84
N SER A 125 6.61 27.32 12.26
CA SER A 125 6.98 28.52 13.02
C SER A 125 5.83 29.14 13.82
N ARG A 126 4.58 28.77 13.51
CA ARG A 126 3.36 29.24 14.18
C ARG A 126 2.69 28.10 14.94
N ALA A 127 3.46 27.33 15.69
CA ALA A 127 3.04 26.09 16.32
C ALA A 127 1.74 26.22 17.13
N ASP A 128 1.62 27.25 17.97
CA ASP A 128 0.48 27.45 18.87
C ASP A 128 -0.86 27.59 18.12
N ALA A 129 -0.85 28.19 16.95
CA ALA A 129 -2.03 28.38 16.13
C ALA A 129 -2.24 27.23 15.12
N MET A 130 -1.15 26.71 14.53
CA MET A 130 -1.24 25.69 13.50
C MET A 130 -1.53 24.29 14.05
N VAL A 131 -1.02 23.93 15.23
CA VAL A 131 -1.26 22.57 15.79
C VAL A 131 -2.75 22.28 15.95
N PRO A 132 -3.60 23.17 16.54
CA PRO A 132 -5.04 22.93 16.62
C PRO A 132 -5.72 22.81 15.24
N LEU A 133 -5.27 23.59 14.24
CA LEU A 133 -5.82 23.54 12.88
C LEU A 133 -5.50 22.23 12.19
N LEU A 134 -4.23 21.83 12.21
CA LEU A 134 -3.75 20.58 11.62
C LEU A 134 -4.40 19.36 12.30
N HIS A 135 -4.52 19.39 13.64
CA HIS A 135 -5.21 18.34 14.39
C HIS A 135 -6.68 18.25 14.00
N ARG A 136 -7.41 19.39 13.93
CA ARG A 136 -8.79 19.42 13.46
C ARG A 136 -8.90 18.85 12.04
N HIS A 137 -7.97 19.19 11.14
CA HIS A 137 -7.95 18.66 9.77
C HIS A 137 -7.81 17.13 9.76
N LEU A 138 -6.91 16.57 10.57
CA LEU A 138 -6.74 15.13 10.75
C LEU A 138 -7.97 14.44 11.35
N MET A 139 -8.72 15.11 12.25
CA MET A 139 -9.86 14.50 12.93
C MET A 139 -11.19 14.71 12.21
N THR A 140 -11.23 15.41 11.09
CA THR A 140 -12.45 15.67 10.31
C THR A 140 -12.79 14.48 9.44
N ASP A 141 -13.92 13.81 9.70
CA ASP A 141 -14.30 12.56 9.01
C ASP A 141 -14.43 12.69 7.50
N THR A 142 -14.92 13.82 7.00
CA THR A 142 -15.10 14.07 5.56
C THR A 142 -13.79 14.21 4.78
N HIS A 143 -12.65 14.25 5.45
CA HIS A 143 -11.33 14.27 4.80
C HIS A 143 -10.78 12.86 4.53
N TRP A 144 -11.49 11.82 4.97
CA TRP A 144 -11.05 10.43 4.89
C TRP A 144 -11.96 9.61 3.95
N GLY A 145 -11.42 8.49 3.47
CA GLY A 145 -12.16 7.55 2.62
C GLY A 145 -12.26 7.95 1.17
N ALA A 146 -12.95 7.15 0.37
CA ALA A 146 -13.04 7.29 -1.08
C ALA A 146 -13.75 8.57 -1.58
N GLY A 147 -14.52 9.25 -0.71
CA GLY A 147 -15.21 10.51 -1.03
C GLY A 147 -14.41 11.76 -0.69
N ALA A 148 -13.21 11.64 -0.13
CA ALA A 148 -12.38 12.77 0.19
C ALA A 148 -11.82 13.43 -1.07
N SER A 149 -11.79 14.77 -1.10
CA SER A 149 -11.11 15.47 -2.18
C SER A 149 -9.61 15.18 -2.17
N GLU A 150 -8.96 15.27 -3.31
CA GLU A 150 -7.51 15.11 -3.43
C GLU A 150 -6.76 16.07 -2.51
N GLY A 151 -7.19 17.34 -2.44
CA GLY A 151 -6.61 18.33 -1.55
C GLY A 151 -6.72 17.97 -0.06
N ASN A 152 -7.82 17.37 0.36
CA ASN A 152 -7.97 16.89 1.73
C ASN A 152 -7.02 15.73 2.01
N TRP A 153 -6.89 14.78 1.09
CA TRP A 153 -5.96 13.65 1.22
C TRP A 153 -4.51 14.13 1.38
N TRP A 154 -4.06 15.05 0.50
CA TRP A 154 -2.73 15.66 0.62
C TRP A 154 -2.58 16.45 1.91
N GLY A 155 -3.63 17.17 2.31
CA GLY A 155 -3.67 17.90 3.57
C GLY A 155 -3.45 17.01 4.79
N LEU A 156 -3.98 15.77 4.81
CA LEU A 156 -3.73 14.80 5.87
C LEU A 156 -2.26 14.40 5.93
N LEU A 157 -1.64 14.09 4.78
CA LEU A 157 -0.23 13.73 4.69
C LEU A 157 0.66 14.88 5.20
N HIS A 158 0.42 16.08 4.71
CA HIS A 158 1.19 17.26 5.09
C HIS A 158 1.00 17.63 6.56
N ALA A 159 -0.21 17.48 7.11
CA ALA A 159 -0.48 17.70 8.52
C ALA A 159 0.37 16.81 9.42
N VAL A 160 0.49 15.53 9.08
CA VAL A 160 1.36 14.57 9.81
C VAL A 160 2.82 15.02 9.76
N PHE A 161 3.33 15.43 8.61
CA PHE A 161 4.73 15.85 8.45
C PHE A 161 5.01 17.18 9.14
N ILE A 162 4.08 18.15 9.08
CA ILE A 162 4.21 19.43 9.78
C ILE A 162 4.17 19.23 11.30
N LEU A 163 3.22 18.42 11.81
CA LEU A 163 3.16 18.05 13.22
C LEU A 163 4.43 17.33 13.68
N GLY A 164 5.02 16.49 12.82
CA GLY A 164 6.31 15.86 13.07
C GLY A 164 7.46 16.87 13.25
N LEU A 165 7.45 17.96 12.50
CA LEU A 165 8.46 19.02 12.60
C LEU A 165 8.31 19.86 13.88
N ILE A 166 7.07 20.12 14.33
CA ILE A 166 6.78 20.94 15.50
C ILE A 166 7.12 20.16 16.78
N PRO A 167 7.96 20.66 17.69
CA PRO A 167 8.25 20.00 18.96
C PRO A 167 7.14 20.22 20.00
N GLY A 168 7.21 19.49 21.10
CA GLY A 168 6.39 19.72 22.28
C GLY A 168 5.14 18.84 22.40
N GLU A 169 4.46 18.97 23.54
CA GLU A 169 3.37 18.09 23.96
C GLU A 169 2.14 18.18 23.06
N ALA A 170 1.73 19.38 22.68
CA ALA A 170 0.53 19.58 21.87
C ALA A 170 0.64 18.91 20.51
N SER A 171 1.79 19.09 19.81
CA SER A 171 2.05 18.45 18.54
C SER A 171 2.23 16.93 18.67
N ALA A 172 2.82 16.45 19.78
CA ALA A 172 2.90 15.04 20.08
C ALA A 172 1.54 14.38 20.21
N ARG A 173 0.62 14.99 20.94
CA ARG A 173 -0.77 14.50 21.09
C ARG A 173 -1.49 14.46 19.74
N ALA A 174 -1.43 15.56 18.97
CA ALA A 174 -2.04 15.62 17.65
C ALA A 174 -1.47 14.56 16.68
N LEU A 175 -0.15 14.34 16.72
CA LEU A 175 0.52 13.33 15.93
C LEU A 175 0.10 11.90 16.34
N LEU A 176 -0.04 11.61 17.63
CA LEU A 176 -0.51 10.33 18.16
C LEU A 176 -1.96 10.04 17.79
N ASP A 177 -2.82 11.06 17.81
CA ASP A 177 -4.21 10.93 17.38
C ASP A 177 -4.26 10.65 15.87
N GLY A 178 -3.44 11.33 15.07
CA GLY A 178 -3.25 11.06 13.65
C GLY A 178 -2.75 9.63 13.39
N PHE A 179 -1.75 9.17 14.16
CA PHE A 179 -1.25 7.79 14.07
C PHE A 179 -2.37 6.77 14.31
N ARG A 180 -3.16 6.94 15.38
CA ARG A 180 -4.29 6.06 15.68
C ARG A 180 -5.33 6.09 14.57
N ARG A 181 -5.66 7.29 14.08
CA ARG A 181 -6.63 7.43 12.99
C ARG A 181 -6.19 6.69 11.73
N ILE A 182 -4.94 6.87 11.31
CA ILE A 182 -4.35 6.18 10.15
C ILE A 182 -4.32 4.67 10.38
N ALA A 183 -3.99 4.22 11.59
CA ALA A 183 -3.91 2.80 11.94
C ALA A 183 -5.25 2.07 11.85
N PHE A 184 -6.36 2.77 12.09
CA PHE A 184 -7.71 2.20 12.06
C PHE A 184 -8.45 2.39 10.73
N ASP A 185 -7.90 3.17 9.81
CA ASP A 185 -8.51 3.41 8.50
C ASP A 185 -7.92 2.46 7.44
N SER A 186 -8.54 1.29 7.29
CA SER A 186 -8.11 0.25 6.35
C SER A 186 -8.21 0.67 4.88
N ASP A 187 -9.05 1.67 4.58
CA ASP A 187 -9.29 2.11 3.20
C ASP A 187 -8.34 3.24 2.77
N ASN A 188 -7.43 3.64 3.67
CA ASN A 188 -6.58 4.79 3.46
C ASN A 188 -5.14 4.40 3.07
N SER A 189 -4.78 4.71 1.83
CA SER A 189 -3.41 4.57 1.34
C SER A 189 -2.38 5.47 2.08
N LEU A 190 -2.83 6.38 2.96
CA LEU A 190 -1.97 7.27 3.73
C LEU A 190 -1.00 6.49 4.63
N ALA A 191 -1.44 5.35 5.18
CA ALA A 191 -0.59 4.47 5.98
C ALA A 191 0.70 4.07 5.24
N ASP A 192 0.60 3.74 3.95
CA ASP A 192 1.75 3.35 3.13
C ASP A 192 2.73 4.50 2.92
N TRP A 193 2.22 5.75 2.85
CA TRP A 193 3.05 6.93 2.63
C TRP A 193 3.82 7.37 3.87
N VAL A 194 3.28 7.13 5.06
CA VAL A 194 3.88 7.60 6.32
C VAL A 194 4.61 6.51 7.09
N SER A 195 4.44 5.23 6.74
CA SER A 195 4.88 4.07 7.50
C SER A 195 6.35 4.14 7.96
N GLY A 196 7.28 4.40 7.06
CA GLY A 196 8.71 4.48 7.37
C GLY A 196 9.13 5.74 8.13
N TYR A 197 8.31 6.79 8.13
CA TYR A 197 8.67 8.09 8.68
C TYR A 197 8.31 8.29 10.16
N TRP A 198 7.46 7.43 10.74
CA TRP A 198 7.00 7.58 12.12
C TRP A 198 8.12 7.78 13.14
N PRO A 199 9.23 7.03 13.12
CA PRO A 199 10.35 7.25 14.03
C PRO A 199 10.92 8.67 13.95
N ALA A 200 11.13 9.19 12.72
CA ALA A 200 11.66 10.53 12.51
C ALA A 200 10.66 11.63 12.91
N LEU A 201 9.35 11.42 12.66
CA LEU A 201 8.29 12.34 13.05
C LEU A 201 8.13 12.44 14.58
N CYS A 202 8.46 11.38 15.32
CA CYS A 202 8.38 11.35 16.79
C CYS A 202 9.67 11.83 17.47
N ARG A 203 10.79 11.97 16.76
CA ARG A 203 12.13 12.19 17.30
C ARG A 203 12.25 13.37 18.26
N ASN A 204 11.71 14.53 17.90
CA ASN A 204 11.82 15.76 18.70
C ASN A 204 10.78 15.86 19.83
N LYS A 205 10.08 14.76 20.13
CA LYS A 205 9.00 14.70 21.15
C LYS A 205 8.92 13.35 21.86
N THR A 206 10.04 12.62 21.94
CA THR A 206 10.13 11.27 22.53
C THR A 206 9.64 11.20 23.96
N GLU A 207 9.79 12.25 24.76
CA GLU A 207 9.28 12.32 26.14
C GLU A 207 7.75 12.20 26.21
N TYR A 208 7.03 12.58 25.15
CA TYR A 208 5.56 12.52 25.07
C TYR A 208 5.05 11.34 24.25
N THR A 209 5.88 10.77 23.35
CA THR A 209 5.43 9.74 22.41
C THR A 209 5.86 8.33 22.81
N THR A 210 6.98 8.14 23.53
CA THR A 210 7.52 6.80 23.84
C THR A 210 6.53 5.92 24.61
N VAL A 211 5.91 6.45 25.68
CA VAL A 211 4.95 5.68 26.49
C VAL A 211 3.68 5.33 25.71
N PRO A 212 3.00 6.29 25.03
CA PRO A 212 1.86 5.97 24.21
C PRO A 212 2.17 5.00 23.05
N MET A 213 3.31 5.13 22.39
CA MET A 213 3.73 4.19 21.33
C MET A 213 3.96 2.78 21.88
N ARG A 214 4.56 2.67 23.08
CA ARG A 214 4.69 1.37 23.74
C ARG A 214 3.32 0.75 24.07
N GLN A 215 2.36 1.53 24.55
CA GLN A 215 0.99 1.07 24.77
C GLN A 215 0.32 0.59 23.47
N ILE A 216 0.50 1.31 22.35
CA ILE A 216 0.00 0.87 21.04
C ILE A 216 0.65 -0.43 20.60
N ALA A 217 1.97 -0.58 20.76
CA ALA A 217 2.68 -1.80 20.42
C ALA A 217 2.21 -3.02 21.26
N GLU A 218 1.81 -2.80 22.50
CA GLU A 218 1.33 -3.83 23.43
C GLU A 218 -0.17 -4.13 23.28
N ASP A 219 -0.93 -3.27 22.60
CA ASP A 219 -2.38 -3.43 22.40
C ASP A 219 -2.68 -4.54 21.38
N ARG A 220 -3.19 -5.67 21.88
CA ARG A 220 -3.46 -6.88 21.08
C ARG A 220 -4.74 -6.81 20.26
N GLU A 221 -5.59 -5.81 20.52
CA GLU A 221 -6.80 -5.57 19.71
C GLU A 221 -6.45 -4.89 18.38
N LEU A 222 -5.25 -4.29 18.29
CA LEU A 222 -4.74 -3.69 17.06
C LEU A 222 -4.09 -4.72 16.14
N ASP A 223 -4.19 -4.46 14.85
CA ASP A 223 -3.46 -5.21 13.83
C ASP A 223 -1.93 -5.14 14.05
N TRP A 224 -1.22 -6.13 13.53
CA TRP A 224 0.24 -6.20 13.64
C TRP A 224 0.94 -5.00 12.99
N TYR A 225 0.38 -4.43 11.91
CA TYR A 225 1.01 -3.38 11.11
C TYR A 225 1.23 -2.07 11.90
N PRO A 226 0.21 -1.39 12.46
CA PRO A 226 0.43 -0.21 13.29
C PRO A 226 1.26 -0.50 14.53
N ARG A 227 1.13 -1.67 15.13
CA ARG A 227 1.92 -2.09 16.28
C ARG A 227 3.40 -2.19 15.97
N SER A 228 3.77 -2.69 14.78
CA SER A 228 5.16 -2.77 14.32
C SER A 228 5.79 -1.39 14.14
N HIS A 229 5.06 -0.42 13.62
CA HIS A 229 5.53 0.98 13.54
C HIS A 229 5.69 1.63 14.91
N ALA A 230 4.78 1.33 15.83
CA ALA A 230 4.92 1.78 17.21
C ALA A 230 6.18 1.21 17.89
N VAL A 231 6.51 -0.07 17.65
CA VAL A 231 7.78 -0.68 18.09
C VAL A 231 8.99 0.09 17.54
N GLN A 232 8.98 0.41 16.25
CA GLN A 232 10.08 1.18 15.63
C GLN A 232 10.24 2.57 16.27
N CYS A 233 9.14 3.26 16.61
CA CYS A 233 9.19 4.54 17.32
C CYS A 233 9.82 4.41 18.71
N VAL A 234 9.46 3.36 19.47
CA VAL A 234 10.05 3.10 20.79
C VAL A 234 11.55 2.84 20.70
N LEU A 235 11.98 2.00 19.75
CA LEU A 235 13.39 1.68 19.53
C LEU A 235 14.19 2.89 19.08
N ALA A 236 13.67 3.66 18.11
CA ALA A 236 14.34 4.85 17.60
C ALA A 236 14.51 5.92 18.68
N GLY A 237 13.47 6.13 19.51
CA GLY A 237 13.56 7.04 20.66
C GLY A 237 14.56 6.59 21.72
N ALA A 238 14.77 5.27 21.85
CA ALA A 238 15.78 4.71 22.74
C ALA A 238 17.21 4.76 22.15
N ASP A 239 17.34 4.63 20.80
CA ASP A 239 18.63 4.69 20.09
C ASP A 239 19.31 6.08 20.17
N GLU A 240 18.51 7.15 20.29
CA GLU A 240 19.02 8.51 20.50
C GLU A 240 19.46 8.79 21.94
N GLY A 241 19.15 7.89 22.88
CA GLY A 241 19.45 8.03 24.29
C GLY A 241 20.71 7.30 24.73
N GLU A 242 20.75 6.98 26.02
CA GLU A 242 21.84 6.19 26.57
C GLU A 242 21.76 4.72 26.11
N PRO A 243 22.88 4.03 25.87
CA PRO A 243 22.91 2.62 25.42
C PRO A 243 22.13 1.66 26.31
N ALA A 244 21.95 1.98 27.60
CA ALA A 244 21.15 1.20 28.54
C ALA A 244 19.66 1.21 28.16
N ARG A 245 19.12 2.35 27.73
CA ARG A 245 17.73 2.50 27.28
C ARG A 245 17.44 1.69 26.02
N LEU A 246 18.37 1.73 25.07
CA LEU A 246 18.24 0.91 23.86
C LEU A 246 18.25 -0.59 24.19
N ASN A 247 19.15 -1.03 25.09
CA ASN A 247 19.18 -2.43 25.50
C ASN A 247 17.88 -2.86 26.21
N GLU A 248 17.30 -1.99 27.06
CA GLU A 248 16.01 -2.26 27.70
C GLU A 248 14.87 -2.35 26.66
N ALA A 249 14.84 -1.45 25.67
CA ALA A 249 13.85 -1.47 24.62
C ALA A 249 13.97 -2.73 23.73
N ILE A 250 15.19 -3.17 23.42
CA ILE A 250 15.44 -4.41 22.68
C ILE A 250 15.01 -5.64 23.50
N ASP A 251 15.29 -5.67 24.82
CA ASP A 251 14.85 -6.78 25.68
C ASP A 251 13.33 -6.82 25.83
N TRP A 252 12.68 -5.65 25.92
CA TRP A 252 11.22 -5.56 25.87
C TRP A 252 10.67 -6.10 24.55
N LEU A 253 11.22 -5.71 23.40
CA LEU A 253 10.80 -6.23 22.11
C LEU A 253 10.99 -7.75 22.03
N ALA A 254 12.14 -8.26 22.47
CA ALA A 254 12.39 -9.70 22.48
C ALA A 254 11.34 -10.46 23.32
N ALA A 255 10.92 -9.89 24.46
CA ALA A 255 9.84 -10.45 25.27
C ALA A 255 8.50 -10.48 24.53
N GLN A 256 8.17 -9.43 23.75
CA GLN A 256 6.97 -9.41 22.90
C GLN A 256 7.03 -10.48 21.80
N CYS A 257 8.18 -10.64 21.15
CA CYS A 257 8.39 -11.68 20.13
C CYS A 257 8.36 -13.10 20.69
N ALA A 258 8.82 -13.30 21.94
CA ALA A 258 8.83 -14.60 22.61
C ALA A 258 7.42 -15.04 23.09
N ASP A 259 6.52 -14.10 23.32
CA ASP A 259 5.17 -14.38 23.83
C ASP A 259 4.34 -15.12 22.79
N ALA A 260 4.15 -16.43 22.97
CA ALA A 260 3.39 -17.28 22.06
C ALA A 260 1.88 -16.93 21.98
N SER A 261 1.36 -16.10 22.88
CA SER A 261 -0.03 -15.62 22.84
C SER A 261 -0.21 -14.36 21.95
N GLN A 262 0.87 -13.81 21.42
CA GLN A 262 0.86 -12.74 20.43
C GLN A 262 0.50 -13.28 19.04
N ASN A 263 -0.03 -12.41 18.19
CA ASN A 263 -0.23 -12.72 16.79
C ASN A 263 1.09 -13.14 16.12
N PRO A 264 1.15 -14.29 15.41
CA PRO A 264 2.38 -14.76 14.77
C PRO A 264 2.98 -13.75 13.79
N GLU A 265 2.15 -13.02 13.04
CA GLU A 265 2.61 -12.01 12.09
C GLU A 265 3.30 -10.85 12.82
N PHE A 266 2.71 -10.37 13.93
CA PHE A 266 3.35 -9.38 14.77
C PHE A 266 4.71 -9.84 15.27
N ARG A 267 4.80 -11.08 15.78
CA ARG A 267 6.06 -11.65 16.28
C ARG A 267 7.13 -11.69 15.20
N ILE A 268 6.79 -12.15 14.00
CA ILE A 268 7.71 -12.29 12.87
C ILE A 268 8.13 -10.91 12.35
N MET A 269 7.18 -10.02 12.12
CA MET A 269 7.46 -8.69 11.54
C MET A 269 8.27 -7.82 12.49
N THR A 270 7.96 -7.83 13.78
CA THR A 270 8.74 -7.06 14.76
C THR A 270 10.11 -7.64 15.05
N ALA A 271 10.32 -8.94 14.80
CA ALA A 271 11.62 -9.58 14.92
C ALA A 271 12.68 -9.02 13.95
N HIS A 272 12.27 -8.41 12.83
CA HIS A 272 13.19 -7.65 11.97
C HIS A 272 13.95 -6.58 12.74
N SER A 273 13.33 -5.92 13.70
CA SER A 273 14.00 -4.95 14.55
C SER A 273 15.03 -5.58 15.52
N LEU A 274 14.90 -6.88 15.82
CA LEU A 274 15.97 -7.62 16.53
C LEU A 274 17.18 -7.88 15.63
N LEU A 275 16.97 -8.12 14.32
CA LEU A 275 18.05 -8.21 13.34
C LEU A 275 18.77 -6.87 13.16
N ASP A 276 18.04 -5.78 13.26
CA ASP A 276 18.60 -4.42 13.21
C ASP A 276 19.49 -4.11 14.42
N HIS A 277 19.24 -4.75 15.56
CA HIS A 277 19.97 -4.58 16.82
C HIS A 277 20.40 -5.92 17.39
N PRO A 278 21.25 -6.71 16.69
CA PRO A 278 21.58 -8.08 17.10
C PRO A 278 22.21 -8.13 18.49
N ARG A 279 21.68 -9.02 19.34
CA ARG A 279 22.20 -9.32 20.68
C ARG A 279 22.29 -10.83 20.84
N GLU A 280 23.45 -11.34 21.25
CA GLU A 280 23.68 -12.79 21.33
C GLU A 280 22.61 -13.50 22.17
N ARG A 281 22.16 -12.86 23.27
CA ARG A 281 21.09 -13.40 24.13
C ARG A 281 19.74 -13.61 23.46
N HIS A 282 19.51 -13.00 22.27
CA HIS A 282 18.26 -13.12 21.48
C HIS A 282 18.41 -13.97 20.22
N ARG A 283 19.62 -14.49 19.93
CA ARG A 283 19.87 -15.31 18.72
C ARG A 283 18.95 -16.52 18.66
N GLN A 284 18.85 -17.28 19.76
CA GLN A 284 18.00 -18.47 19.82
C GLN A 284 16.53 -18.13 19.54
N LEU A 285 16.02 -17.04 20.11
CA LEU A 285 14.64 -16.58 19.83
C LEU A 285 14.44 -16.28 18.34
N MET A 286 15.39 -15.61 17.68
CA MET A 286 15.28 -15.33 16.24
C MET A 286 15.29 -16.61 15.41
N GLU A 287 16.09 -17.62 15.78
CA GLU A 287 16.11 -18.94 15.13
C GLU A 287 14.79 -19.70 15.32
N GLU A 288 14.18 -19.62 16.51
CA GLU A 288 12.85 -20.18 16.79
C GLU A 288 11.76 -19.48 15.96
N LEU A 289 11.86 -18.17 15.74
CA LEU A 289 10.93 -17.41 14.90
C LEU A 289 11.09 -17.74 13.41
N VAL A 290 12.29 -18.09 12.93
CA VAL A 290 12.47 -18.64 11.58
C VAL A 290 11.66 -19.92 11.40
N ASP A 291 11.70 -20.83 12.42
CA ASP A 291 10.98 -22.10 12.36
C ASP A 291 9.45 -21.93 12.50
N LEU A 292 9.00 -20.80 13.00
CA LEU A 292 7.57 -20.45 13.10
C LEU A 292 6.98 -19.97 11.80
N GLN A 293 7.80 -19.51 10.84
CA GLN A 293 7.33 -18.95 9.57
C GLN A 293 6.72 -20.04 8.71
N ASP A 294 5.53 -19.76 8.14
CA ASP A 294 4.88 -20.61 7.16
C ASP A 294 5.23 -20.13 5.75
N PRO A 295 5.99 -20.93 4.96
CA PRO A 295 6.36 -20.57 3.60
C PRO A 295 5.16 -20.32 2.66
N ASP A 296 4.01 -20.90 2.97
CA ASP A 296 2.79 -20.77 2.19
C ASP A 296 1.93 -19.56 2.61
N SER A 297 2.31 -18.88 3.72
CA SER A 297 1.66 -17.64 4.14
C SER A 297 2.07 -16.45 3.27
N TRP A 298 1.29 -15.37 3.30
CA TRP A 298 1.61 -14.13 2.59
C TRP A 298 2.90 -13.46 3.10
N LEU A 299 3.31 -13.72 4.36
CA LEU A 299 4.60 -13.30 4.90
C LEU A 299 5.76 -14.11 4.34
N GLY A 300 5.49 -15.30 3.81
CA GLY A 300 6.49 -16.20 3.25
C GLY A 300 7.66 -16.44 4.19
N ASN A 301 8.87 -16.42 3.63
CA ASN A 301 10.13 -16.40 4.40
C ASN A 301 10.53 -14.94 4.65
N SER A 302 9.98 -14.31 5.68
CA SER A 302 10.23 -12.91 6.02
C SER A 302 11.72 -12.67 6.33
N PHE A 303 12.34 -13.59 7.06
CA PHE A 303 13.80 -13.68 7.25
C PHE A 303 14.21 -15.13 7.53
N ASN A 304 15.49 -15.43 7.39
CA ASN A 304 16.03 -16.77 7.52
C ASN A 304 17.32 -16.79 8.39
N ARG A 305 17.89 -17.99 8.62
CA ARG A 305 19.10 -18.15 9.43
C ARG A 305 20.33 -17.42 8.85
N GLU A 306 20.42 -17.31 7.52
CA GLU A 306 21.50 -16.55 6.87
C GLU A 306 21.39 -15.06 7.15
N ASP A 307 20.16 -14.52 7.23
CA ASP A 307 19.91 -13.11 7.61
C ASP A 307 20.36 -12.86 9.06
N ILE A 308 20.09 -13.80 9.97
CA ILE A 308 20.57 -13.75 11.37
C ILE A 308 22.11 -13.70 11.38
N ASP A 309 22.77 -14.66 10.73
CA ASP A 309 24.23 -14.71 10.67
C ASP A 309 24.84 -13.45 10.06
N ARG A 310 24.20 -12.90 9.02
CA ARG A 310 24.61 -11.66 8.38
C ARG A 310 24.49 -10.47 9.31
N ALA A 311 23.39 -10.37 10.08
CA ALA A 311 23.18 -9.32 11.07
C ALA A 311 24.24 -9.35 12.16
N PHE A 312 24.58 -10.53 12.67
CA PHE A 312 25.64 -10.68 13.67
C PHE A 312 27.05 -10.40 13.14
N ALA A 313 27.34 -10.78 11.89
CA ALA A 313 28.65 -10.57 11.28
C ALA A 313 28.93 -9.11 10.92
N ARG A 314 27.89 -8.36 10.46
CA ARG A 314 28.05 -6.99 9.93
C ARG A 314 27.53 -5.91 10.86
N GLY A 315 26.85 -6.27 11.94
CA GLY A 315 25.99 -5.39 12.71
C GLY A 315 24.67 -5.12 11.99
N GLY A 316 23.62 -4.90 12.76
CA GLY A 316 22.31 -4.51 12.23
C GLY A 316 22.30 -3.06 11.77
N LYS A 317 21.36 -2.74 10.90
CA LYS A 317 21.14 -1.38 10.43
C LYS A 317 19.64 -1.10 10.45
N PRO A 318 19.14 -0.31 11.41
CA PRO A 318 17.73 0.01 11.51
C PRO A 318 17.15 0.57 10.21
N GLU A 319 16.05 -0.01 9.76
CA GLU A 319 15.40 0.36 8.51
C GLU A 319 14.93 1.81 8.54
N TRP A 320 14.41 2.29 9.67
CA TRP A 320 13.94 3.67 9.79
C TRP A 320 15.01 4.72 9.53
N LYS A 321 16.31 4.39 9.63
CA LYS A 321 17.40 5.32 9.28
C LYS A 321 17.44 5.70 7.80
N ARG A 322 16.69 4.99 6.93
CA ARG A 322 16.48 5.39 5.53
C ARG A 322 15.52 6.56 5.40
N PHE A 323 14.66 6.73 6.41
CA PHE A 323 13.59 7.72 6.47
C PHE A 323 13.87 8.83 7.50
N ASP A 324 15.14 9.05 7.82
CA ASP A 324 15.58 9.99 8.85
C ASP A 324 15.22 11.44 8.60
N ASN A 325 14.99 11.80 7.34
CA ASN A 325 14.61 13.15 6.95
C ASN A 325 13.28 13.14 6.16
N PRO A 326 12.11 13.13 6.84
CA PRO A 326 10.80 13.18 6.18
C PRO A 326 10.64 14.43 5.30
N TRP A 327 11.25 15.55 5.68
CA TRP A 327 11.08 16.83 4.99
C TRP A 327 11.82 16.89 3.66
N GLN A 328 12.70 15.94 3.36
CA GLN A 328 13.22 15.74 2.01
C GLN A 328 12.11 15.47 0.98
N PHE A 329 10.95 15.01 1.44
CA PHE A 329 9.74 14.88 0.64
C PHE A 329 9.36 16.15 -0.12
N TYR A 330 9.64 17.31 0.47
CA TYR A 330 9.37 18.67 -0.04
C TYR A 330 10.51 19.29 -0.83
N ASP A 331 11.61 18.57 -1.04
CA ASP A 331 12.71 19.04 -1.88
C ASP A 331 12.24 19.16 -3.34
N PRO A 332 12.50 20.30 -4.02
CA PRO A 332 12.05 20.51 -5.39
C PRO A 332 12.47 19.41 -6.37
N ASP A 333 13.68 18.86 -6.20
CA ASP A 333 14.15 17.78 -7.07
C ASP A 333 13.48 16.44 -6.75
N VAL A 334 13.10 16.21 -5.48
CA VAL A 334 12.32 15.04 -5.08
C VAL A 334 10.90 15.14 -5.63
N ILE A 335 10.26 16.31 -5.54
CA ILE A 335 8.92 16.55 -6.11
C ILE A 335 8.96 16.31 -7.63
N ARG A 336 9.92 16.91 -8.37
CA ARG A 336 10.02 16.70 -9.82
C ARG A 336 10.19 15.24 -10.20
N ARG A 337 11.10 14.51 -9.52
CA ARG A 337 11.28 13.07 -9.78
C ARG A 337 10.01 12.25 -9.53
N ARG A 338 9.22 12.64 -8.51
CA ARG A 338 7.94 12.01 -8.21
C ARG A 338 6.93 12.26 -9.33
N GLN A 339 6.75 13.51 -9.77
CA GLN A 339 5.89 13.87 -10.88
C GLN A 339 6.31 13.22 -12.20
N ASP A 340 7.60 13.22 -12.54
CA ASP A 340 8.12 12.54 -13.73
C ASP A 340 7.85 11.03 -13.71
N ARG A 341 7.89 10.41 -12.53
CA ARG A 341 7.55 8.99 -12.38
C ARG A 341 6.07 8.76 -12.64
N TRP A 342 5.18 9.52 -12.03
CA TRP A 342 3.74 9.39 -12.23
C TRP A 342 3.33 9.62 -13.67
N LEU A 343 3.83 10.67 -14.33
CA LEU A 343 3.58 10.90 -15.75
C LEU A 343 4.01 9.72 -16.63
N ARG A 344 5.10 9.04 -16.29
CA ARG A 344 5.51 7.82 -17.01
C ARG A 344 4.57 6.65 -16.73
N GLU A 345 4.18 6.45 -15.48
CA GLU A 345 3.26 5.41 -15.06
C GLU A 345 1.89 5.59 -15.74
N ASP A 346 1.37 6.81 -15.76
CA ASP A 346 0.10 7.15 -16.44
C ASP A 346 0.16 6.89 -17.95
N ARG A 347 1.25 7.29 -18.62
CA ARG A 347 1.47 7.00 -20.04
C ARG A 347 1.54 5.49 -20.31
N GLU A 348 2.17 4.73 -19.44
CA GLU A 348 2.25 3.28 -19.57
C GLU A 348 0.89 2.63 -19.36
N GLN A 349 0.11 3.10 -18.39
CA GLN A 349 -1.25 2.63 -18.15
C GLN A 349 -2.15 2.96 -19.34
N GLU A 350 -2.09 4.18 -19.88
CA GLU A 350 -2.85 4.59 -21.05
C GLU A 350 -2.49 3.75 -22.30
N LYS A 351 -1.20 3.49 -22.54
CA LYS A 351 -0.76 2.59 -23.62
C LYS A 351 -1.31 1.17 -23.45
N ARG A 352 -1.32 0.65 -22.22
CA ARG A 352 -1.90 -0.66 -21.91
C ARG A 352 -3.41 -0.64 -22.17
N ARG A 353 -4.12 0.39 -21.73
CA ARG A 353 -5.56 0.56 -21.98
C ARG A 353 -5.87 0.60 -23.49
N GLN A 354 -5.14 1.40 -24.25
CA GLN A 354 -5.29 1.48 -25.72
C GLN A 354 -5.00 0.13 -26.39
N SER A 355 -3.97 -0.60 -25.95
CA SER A 355 -3.66 -1.92 -26.52
C SER A 355 -4.74 -2.96 -26.25
N LEU A 356 -5.53 -2.81 -25.17
CA LEU A 356 -6.67 -3.67 -24.86
C LEU A 356 -7.90 -3.29 -25.72
N VAL A 357 -8.08 -2.01 -26.03
CA VAL A 357 -9.18 -1.53 -26.89
C VAL A 357 -8.93 -1.90 -28.37
N ASP A 358 -7.67 -1.87 -28.82
CA ASP A 358 -7.27 -2.28 -30.18
C ASP A 358 -7.26 -3.80 -30.40
N TRP A 359 -7.62 -4.57 -29.37
CA TRP A 359 -7.71 -6.02 -29.49
C TRP A 359 -8.96 -6.38 -30.29
N GLU A 360 -8.81 -6.53 -31.63
CA GLU A 360 -9.89 -7.11 -32.46
C GLU A 360 -10.17 -8.56 -31.95
N PRO A 361 -11.43 -8.86 -31.59
CA PRO A 361 -11.78 -10.22 -31.18
C PRO A 361 -11.41 -11.16 -32.33
N VAL A 362 -10.60 -12.15 -32.02
CA VAL A 362 -10.21 -13.19 -32.98
C VAL A 362 -11.46 -13.73 -33.62
N LYS A 363 -11.65 -13.44 -34.93
CA LYS A 363 -12.79 -13.97 -35.66
C LYS A 363 -12.75 -15.48 -35.56
N THR A 364 -13.63 -16.03 -34.75
CA THR A 364 -13.77 -17.47 -34.62
C THR A 364 -14.08 -18.04 -35.99
N TYR A 365 -13.16 -18.87 -36.49
CA TYR A 365 -13.37 -19.54 -37.75
C TYR A 365 -14.55 -20.48 -37.61
N ARG A 366 -15.70 -20.08 -38.12
CA ARG A 366 -16.86 -20.95 -38.27
C ARG A 366 -16.59 -21.87 -39.46
N ARG A 367 -16.43 -23.14 -39.18
CA ARG A 367 -16.30 -24.14 -40.25
C ARG A 367 -17.54 -24.10 -41.12
N GLU A 368 -17.41 -23.87 -42.40
CA GLU A 368 -18.52 -23.89 -43.37
C GLU A 368 -19.20 -25.24 -43.48
N GLN A 369 -18.52 -26.32 -43.10
CA GLN A 369 -19.05 -27.67 -43.13
C GLN A 369 -19.10 -28.26 -41.71
N PRO A 370 -20.19 -28.99 -41.38
CA PRO A 370 -20.31 -29.67 -40.10
C PRO A 370 -19.16 -30.66 -39.86
N LYS A 371 -18.69 -30.74 -38.62
CA LYS A 371 -17.64 -31.71 -38.24
C LYS A 371 -18.15 -33.13 -38.42
N ILE A 372 -17.52 -33.88 -39.31
CA ILE A 372 -17.86 -35.27 -39.52
C ILE A 372 -17.39 -36.08 -38.31
N GLY A 373 -18.30 -36.73 -37.63
CA GLY A 373 -17.97 -37.57 -36.47
C GLY A 373 -17.20 -38.81 -36.89
N ARG A 374 -16.30 -39.29 -36.03
CA ARG A 374 -15.44 -40.45 -36.26
C ARG A 374 -16.21 -41.70 -36.68
N ASN A 375 -17.47 -41.81 -36.32
CA ASN A 375 -18.33 -42.95 -36.63
C ASN A 375 -19.34 -42.70 -37.76
N ASP A 376 -19.39 -41.45 -38.29
CA ASP A 376 -20.33 -41.11 -39.36
C ASP A 376 -19.90 -41.76 -40.68
N PRO A 377 -20.81 -41.88 -41.64
CA PRO A 377 -20.46 -42.36 -43.01
C PRO A 377 -19.42 -41.45 -43.65
N CYS A 378 -18.43 -42.05 -44.28
CA CYS A 378 -17.40 -41.30 -44.93
C CYS A 378 -17.94 -40.53 -46.14
N PRO A 379 -17.69 -39.23 -46.29
CA PRO A 379 -18.20 -38.41 -47.38
C PRO A 379 -17.66 -38.82 -48.75
N CYS A 380 -16.65 -39.70 -48.82
CA CYS A 380 -16.15 -40.25 -50.09
C CYS A 380 -17.12 -41.25 -50.76
N GLY A 381 -18.26 -41.57 -50.15
CA GLY A 381 -19.26 -42.46 -50.71
C GLY A 381 -18.93 -43.96 -50.59
N SER A 382 -17.89 -44.36 -49.85
CA SER A 382 -17.43 -45.74 -49.68
C SER A 382 -18.36 -46.62 -48.80
N GLY A 383 -19.36 -46.01 -48.13
CA GLY A 383 -20.22 -46.68 -47.16
C GLY A 383 -19.55 -47.11 -45.86
N LYS A 384 -18.25 -46.81 -45.68
CA LYS A 384 -17.50 -47.10 -44.44
C LYS A 384 -17.58 -45.94 -43.46
N LYS A 385 -17.40 -46.22 -42.17
CA LYS A 385 -17.27 -45.16 -41.15
C LYS A 385 -16.02 -44.34 -41.42
N TYR A 386 -16.10 -43.00 -41.16
CA TYR A 386 -15.00 -42.06 -41.43
C TYR A 386 -13.64 -42.53 -40.90
N LYS A 387 -13.60 -43.02 -39.64
CA LYS A 387 -12.38 -43.56 -38.99
C LYS A 387 -11.78 -44.79 -39.61
N LYS A 388 -12.51 -45.46 -40.55
CA LYS A 388 -12.08 -46.68 -41.23
C LYS A 388 -11.86 -46.47 -42.75
N CYS A 389 -11.99 -45.25 -43.22
CA CYS A 389 -11.91 -44.92 -44.64
C CYS A 389 -10.89 -43.82 -44.94
N CYS A 390 -10.94 -42.71 -44.16
CA CYS A 390 -10.02 -41.58 -44.28
C CYS A 390 -9.31 -41.34 -42.87
#